data_23c511fb4eb44d19a3506661893f54de
#
_entry.id   23c511fb4eb44d19a3506661893f54de
#
_cell.length_a   1.000
_cell.length_b   1.000
_cell.length_c   1.000
_cell.angle_alpha   90.00
_cell.angle_beta   90.00
_cell.angle_gamma   90.00
#
_symmetry.space_group_name_H-M   'P 1'
#
loop_
_entity.id
_entity.type
_entity.pdbx_description
1 polymer ?
#
loop_
_entity_poly.entity_id
_entity_poly.type
_entity_poly.pdbx_seq_one_letter_code
_entity_poly.pdbx_strand_id
1 'polypeptide(L)'
;FEIVARKEDIRFYIVLPDKLRYLVEKQIHGSYPGADILIVEEPNIFTEEGNVESSWLVMRGMPYKPLQVYRNLTVDPLAALTSSLAKMGDGEGVHIQILIAPGDNKWKGQGRAWIGKTKKSESDPEKASYKIDPKVLESVDNKVSKNGFETTIRLVVNAASKESAKAHMGNVRAAFEQFNGDQNGLKSKKLRFKSAFVTDFIYRYQPLLWWG
;
A
#
# COMPACT_ATOMS: atom_id res chain seq x y z
N PHE A 1 -8.80 3.37 3.63
CA PHE A 1 -8.65 2.22 4.51
C PHE A 1 -7.46 2.44 5.43
N GLU A 2 -7.65 2.21 6.72
CA GLU A 2 -6.61 2.46 7.72
C GLU A 2 -6.52 1.30 8.70
N ILE A 3 -5.29 0.98 9.11
CA ILE A 3 -5.01 0.03 10.19
C ILE A 3 -4.28 0.81 11.27
N VAL A 4 -4.85 0.85 12.45
CA VAL A 4 -4.29 1.57 13.59
C VAL A 4 -4.04 0.59 14.73
N ALA A 5 -2.79 0.54 15.15
CA ALA A 5 -2.36 -0.27 16.28
C ALA A 5 -1.92 0.63 17.43
N ARG A 6 -2.33 0.28 18.61
CA ARG A 6 -1.86 0.77 19.91
C ARG A 6 -1.56 -0.46 20.77
N LYS A 7 -1.13 -0.24 22.01
CA LYS A 7 -0.94 -1.33 22.95
C LYS A 7 -2.17 -2.27 23.00
N GLU A 8 -1.95 -3.54 22.66
CA GLU A 8 -2.95 -4.62 22.69
C GLU A 8 -4.25 -4.38 21.90
N ASP A 9 -4.28 -3.34 21.04
CA ASP A 9 -5.47 -2.99 20.27
C ASP A 9 -5.08 -2.70 18.81
N ILE A 10 -5.65 -3.46 17.88
CA ILE A 10 -5.50 -3.26 16.44
C ILE A 10 -6.88 -3.10 15.83
N ARG A 11 -7.14 -1.94 15.24
CA ARG A 11 -8.41 -1.62 14.62
C ARG A 11 -8.28 -1.31 13.15
N PHE A 12 -9.31 -1.66 12.42
CA PHE A 12 -9.47 -1.37 10.99
C PHE A 12 -10.49 -0.26 10.83
N TYR A 13 -10.13 0.77 10.06
CA TYR A 13 -11.00 1.90 9.79
C TYR A 13 -11.22 2.05 8.30
N ILE A 14 -12.42 2.48 7.94
CA ILE A 14 -12.75 2.88 6.58
C ILE A 14 -13.28 4.31 6.65
N VAL A 15 -12.58 5.21 5.97
CA VAL A 15 -13.01 6.60 5.80
C VAL A 15 -13.56 6.73 4.38
N LEU A 16 -14.78 7.17 4.27
CA LEU A 16 -15.49 7.26 2.98
C LEU A 16 -16.54 8.39 3.02
N PRO A 17 -16.96 8.90 1.85
CA PRO A 17 -18.11 9.81 1.78
C PRO A 17 -19.38 9.12 2.30
N ASP A 18 -20.20 9.85 3.06
CA ASP A 18 -21.40 9.30 3.70
C ASP A 18 -22.35 8.58 2.73
N LYS A 19 -22.47 9.08 1.50
CA LYS A 19 -23.27 8.44 0.43
C LYS A 19 -22.85 7.00 0.09
N LEU A 20 -21.64 6.58 0.44
CA LEU A 20 -21.12 5.23 0.19
C LEU A 20 -21.23 4.32 1.43
N ARG A 21 -21.59 4.86 2.58
CA ARG A 21 -21.62 4.13 3.85
C ARG A 21 -22.42 2.83 3.75
N TYR A 22 -23.68 2.94 3.39
CA TYR A 22 -24.58 1.79 3.30
C TYR A 22 -24.10 0.69 2.33
N LEU A 23 -23.52 1.11 1.19
CA LEU A 23 -22.95 0.18 0.22
C LEU A 23 -21.77 -0.59 0.83
N VAL A 24 -20.87 0.12 1.49
CA VAL A 24 -19.66 -0.47 2.08
C VAL A 24 -20.02 -1.37 3.27
N GLU A 25 -20.91 -0.94 4.15
CA GLU A 25 -21.42 -1.77 5.26
C GLU A 25 -22.00 -3.09 4.76
N LYS A 26 -22.83 -3.05 3.72
CA LYS A 26 -23.38 -4.27 3.09
C LYS A 26 -22.29 -5.19 2.53
N GLN A 27 -21.27 -4.64 1.88
CA GLN A 27 -20.18 -5.43 1.33
C GLN A 27 -19.35 -6.09 2.42
N ILE A 28 -19.11 -5.38 3.53
CA ILE A 28 -18.39 -5.92 4.69
C ILE A 28 -19.20 -7.05 5.31
N HIS A 29 -20.48 -6.84 5.65
CA HIS A 29 -21.34 -7.87 6.23
C HIS A 29 -21.53 -9.07 5.29
N GLY A 30 -21.57 -8.85 3.97
CA GLY A 30 -21.65 -9.94 3.00
C GLY A 30 -20.41 -10.83 2.98
N SER A 31 -19.24 -10.26 3.27
CA SER A 31 -17.96 -10.99 3.32
C SER A 31 -17.60 -11.48 4.73
N TYR A 32 -18.00 -10.74 5.74
CA TYR A 32 -17.72 -10.95 7.17
C TYR A 32 -18.98 -10.73 7.99
N PRO A 33 -19.92 -11.72 8.06
CA PRO A 33 -21.21 -11.55 8.72
C PRO A 33 -21.12 -11.25 10.23
N GLY A 34 -20.01 -11.61 10.87
CA GLY A 34 -19.76 -11.34 12.29
C GLY A 34 -18.97 -10.05 12.58
N ALA A 35 -18.76 -9.18 11.58
CA ALA A 35 -18.04 -7.94 11.79
C ALA A 35 -18.92 -6.90 12.49
N ASP A 36 -18.42 -6.32 13.58
CA ASP A 36 -19.02 -5.14 14.21
C ASP A 36 -18.54 -3.89 13.48
N ILE A 37 -19.49 -3.10 12.99
CA ILE A 37 -19.22 -1.83 12.31
C ILE A 37 -19.72 -0.71 13.19
N LEU A 38 -18.81 0.14 13.64
CA LEU A 38 -19.11 1.28 14.51
C LEU A 38 -18.72 2.58 13.82
N ILE A 39 -19.53 3.61 14.00
CA ILE A 39 -19.15 4.99 13.65
C ILE A 39 -18.35 5.53 14.82
N VAL A 40 -17.12 5.93 14.55
CA VAL A 40 -16.18 6.39 15.57
C VAL A 40 -15.52 7.71 15.15
N GLU A 41 -14.95 8.41 16.10
CA GLU A 41 -14.09 9.57 15.84
C GLU A 41 -12.77 9.15 15.16
N GLU A 42 -12.06 10.13 14.64
CA GLU A 42 -10.77 9.90 13.99
C GLU A 42 -9.76 9.26 14.95
N PRO A 43 -9.07 8.21 14.51
CA PRO A 43 -8.04 7.60 15.35
C PRO A 43 -6.82 8.54 15.49
N ASN A 44 -6.36 8.73 16.71
CA ASN A 44 -5.17 9.52 17.01
C ASN A 44 -4.13 8.65 17.72
N ILE A 45 -2.95 8.50 17.14
CA ILE A 45 -1.82 7.76 17.72
C ILE A 45 -0.78 8.68 18.37
N PHE A 46 -0.92 10.00 18.24
CA PHE A 46 0.08 10.96 18.69
C PHE A 46 -0.06 11.23 20.18
N THR A 47 1.08 11.41 20.84
CA THR A 47 1.21 11.87 22.23
C THR A 47 2.08 13.12 22.27
N GLU A 48 1.96 13.93 23.30
CA GLU A 48 2.68 15.21 23.41
C GLU A 48 4.22 15.01 23.39
N GLU A 49 4.72 13.97 24.03
CA GLU A 49 6.15 13.65 24.10
C GLU A 49 6.59 12.61 23.07
N GLY A 50 5.71 12.26 22.15
CA GLY A 50 5.94 11.20 21.17
C GLY A 50 6.95 11.56 20.09
N ASN A 51 7.78 10.60 19.74
CA ASN A 51 8.68 10.70 18.60
C ASN A 51 8.03 10.09 17.36
N VAL A 52 7.83 10.90 16.32
CA VAL A 52 7.12 10.51 15.12
C VAL A 52 8.09 10.17 13.98
N GLU A 53 7.98 8.96 13.47
CA GLU A 53 8.58 8.56 12.19
C GLU A 53 7.47 8.35 11.15
N SER A 54 7.75 8.77 9.92
CA SER A 54 6.81 8.69 8.81
C SER A 54 7.49 8.21 7.54
N SER A 55 6.75 7.48 6.74
CA SER A 55 7.21 6.99 5.45
C SER A 55 6.03 6.82 4.52
N TRP A 56 6.28 6.87 3.23
CA TRP A 56 5.32 6.33 2.30
C TRP A 56 5.95 5.27 1.40
N LEU A 57 5.12 4.36 0.90
CA LEU A 57 5.56 3.30 0.03
C LEU A 57 5.17 3.63 -1.41
N VAL A 58 6.14 3.43 -2.30
CA VAL A 58 5.95 3.60 -3.74
C VAL A 58 6.43 2.35 -4.48
N MET A 59 5.93 2.13 -5.68
CA MET A 59 6.41 1.05 -6.53
C MET A 59 7.88 1.27 -6.92
N ARG A 60 8.67 0.20 -6.95
CA ARG A 60 10.08 0.24 -7.40
C ARG A 60 10.20 0.39 -8.90
N GLY A 61 9.32 -0.30 -9.64
CA GLY A 61 9.33 -0.38 -11.09
C GLY A 61 8.11 0.27 -11.73
N MET A 62 7.94 0.00 -13.01
CA MET A 62 6.85 0.57 -13.80
C MET A 62 5.47 0.13 -13.30
N PRO A 63 4.46 1.03 -13.32
CA PRO A 63 3.13 0.72 -12.79
C PRO A 63 2.42 -0.46 -13.46
N TYR A 64 2.72 -0.78 -14.71
CA TYR A 64 2.16 -1.91 -15.41
C TYR A 64 2.75 -3.27 -15.00
N LYS A 65 3.92 -3.28 -14.34
CA LYS A 65 4.49 -4.52 -13.79
C LYS A 65 3.79 -4.89 -12.48
N PRO A 66 3.34 -6.15 -12.30
CA PRO A 66 2.62 -6.55 -11.10
C PRO A 66 3.52 -6.63 -9.86
N LEU A 67 2.94 -6.34 -8.71
CA LEU A 67 3.45 -6.76 -7.40
C LEU A 67 3.15 -8.26 -7.21
N GLN A 68 3.79 -8.87 -6.22
CA GLN A 68 3.38 -10.18 -5.73
C GLN A 68 1.92 -10.11 -5.26
N VAL A 69 1.07 -10.99 -5.78
CA VAL A 69 -0.35 -11.01 -5.41
C VAL A 69 -0.57 -11.93 -4.21
N TYR A 70 -1.55 -11.61 -3.36
CA TYR A 70 -1.83 -12.35 -2.12
C TYR A 70 -2.05 -13.86 -2.35
N ARG A 71 -2.60 -14.25 -3.50
CA ARG A 71 -2.84 -15.66 -3.87
C ARG A 71 -1.57 -16.49 -4.03
N ASN A 72 -0.45 -15.83 -4.26
CA ASN A 72 0.86 -16.46 -4.44
C ASN A 72 1.71 -16.36 -3.15
N LEU A 73 1.16 -15.79 -2.07
CA LEU A 73 1.83 -15.73 -0.79
C LEU A 73 1.60 -17.04 -0.03
N THR A 74 2.62 -17.52 0.63
CA THR A 74 2.57 -18.74 1.46
C THR A 74 1.98 -18.49 2.83
N VAL A 75 1.95 -17.22 3.25
CA VAL A 75 1.44 -16.76 4.55
C VAL A 75 0.38 -15.69 4.30
N ASP A 76 -0.63 -15.64 5.16
CA ASP A 76 -1.63 -14.56 5.14
C ASP A 76 -0.92 -13.20 5.32
N PRO A 77 -1.02 -12.29 4.33
CA PRO A 77 -0.39 -10.98 4.40
C PRO A 77 -0.87 -10.14 5.57
N LEU A 78 -2.10 -10.34 6.01
CA LEU A 78 -2.66 -9.63 7.14
C LEU A 78 -2.05 -10.13 8.46
N ALA A 79 -1.80 -11.44 8.58
CA ALA A 79 -1.14 -12.01 9.75
C ALA A 79 0.30 -11.47 9.91
N ALA A 80 1.06 -11.36 8.83
CA ALA A 80 2.41 -10.76 8.87
C ALA A 80 2.37 -9.29 9.33
N LEU A 81 1.38 -8.54 8.83
CA LEU A 81 1.19 -7.13 9.18
C LEU A 81 0.79 -6.98 10.65
N THR A 82 -0.26 -7.68 11.09
CA THR A 82 -0.76 -7.60 12.48
C THR A 82 0.27 -8.08 13.48
N SER A 83 1.06 -9.11 13.15
CA SER A 83 2.18 -9.54 14.00
C SER A 83 3.24 -8.46 14.18
N SER A 84 3.51 -7.64 13.16
CA SER A 84 4.44 -6.52 13.25
C SER A 84 3.91 -5.38 14.13
N LEU A 85 2.58 -5.32 14.31
CA LEU A 85 1.86 -4.30 15.07
C LEU A 85 1.54 -4.72 16.51
N ALA A 86 1.68 -6.01 16.85
CA ALA A 86 1.21 -6.56 18.13
C ALA A 86 2.05 -6.14 19.37
N LYS A 87 3.24 -5.59 19.17
CA LYS A 87 4.19 -5.26 20.27
C LYS A 87 4.38 -3.76 20.41
N MET A 88 3.29 -3.04 20.71
CA MET A 88 3.35 -1.62 21.04
C MET A 88 3.38 -1.42 22.55
N GLY A 89 4.26 -0.53 23.03
CA GLY A 89 4.32 -0.08 24.41
C GLY A 89 3.22 0.94 24.76
N ASP A 90 3.20 1.38 26.01
CA ASP A 90 2.31 2.46 26.44
C ASP A 90 2.66 3.75 25.71
N GLY A 91 1.64 4.42 25.16
CA GLY A 91 1.82 5.65 24.38
C GLY A 91 2.41 5.46 22.98
N GLU A 92 2.76 4.24 22.59
CA GLU A 92 3.20 3.92 21.23
C GLU A 92 2.01 3.60 20.32
N GLY A 93 2.16 3.90 19.04
CA GLY A 93 1.14 3.60 18.05
C GLY A 93 1.67 3.59 16.63
N VAL A 94 1.01 2.82 15.79
CA VAL A 94 1.27 2.75 14.35
C VAL A 94 -0.03 3.02 13.61
N HIS A 95 0.05 3.81 12.57
CA HIS A 95 -1.07 4.10 11.68
C HIS A 95 -0.64 3.83 10.23
N ILE A 96 -1.25 2.84 9.63
CA ILE A 96 -1.09 2.50 8.21
C ILE A 96 -2.31 3.05 7.48
N GLN A 97 -2.08 3.98 6.57
CA GLN A 97 -3.14 4.60 5.78
C GLN A 97 -3.00 4.20 4.31
N ILE A 98 -4.05 3.63 3.75
CA ILE A 98 -4.14 3.20 2.34
C ILE A 98 -5.27 3.97 1.68
N LEU A 99 -4.90 4.98 0.89
CA LEU A 99 -5.84 5.76 0.09
C LEU A 99 -6.00 5.11 -1.27
N ILE A 100 -7.23 5.04 -1.73
CA ILE A 100 -7.60 4.45 -3.02
C ILE A 100 -8.45 5.46 -3.77
N ALA A 101 -8.05 5.81 -4.99
CA ALA A 101 -8.78 6.68 -5.89
C ALA A 101 -8.90 6.06 -7.30
N PRO A 102 -9.89 6.44 -8.09
CA PRO A 102 -9.92 6.07 -9.49
C PRO A 102 -8.65 6.55 -10.19
N GLY A 103 -7.94 5.63 -10.84
CA GLY A 103 -6.73 5.95 -11.58
C GLY A 103 -7.00 6.24 -13.06
N ASP A 104 -6.06 6.93 -13.72
CA ASP A 104 -6.08 7.05 -15.16
C ASP A 104 -5.67 5.72 -15.85
N ASN A 105 -5.87 5.65 -17.17
CA ASN A 105 -5.54 4.46 -17.95
C ASN A 105 -4.15 4.52 -18.63
N LYS A 106 -3.33 5.55 -18.33
CA LYS A 106 -2.00 5.73 -18.97
C LYS A 106 -1.10 4.53 -18.71
N TRP A 107 -1.09 4.02 -17.50
CA TRP A 107 -0.29 2.84 -17.14
C TRP A 107 -0.69 1.58 -17.92
N LYS A 108 -1.98 1.43 -18.28
CA LYS A 108 -2.45 0.34 -19.16
C LYS A 108 -1.90 0.49 -20.56
N GLY A 109 -1.95 1.72 -21.10
CA GLY A 109 -1.37 2.05 -22.41
C GLY A 109 0.13 1.74 -22.45
N GLN A 110 0.87 2.15 -21.44
CA GLN A 110 2.30 1.85 -21.31
C GLN A 110 2.58 0.33 -21.29
N GLY A 111 1.78 -0.44 -20.52
CA GLY A 111 1.94 -1.88 -20.45
C GLY A 111 1.63 -2.58 -21.76
N ARG A 112 0.55 -2.21 -22.46
CA ARG A 112 0.23 -2.74 -23.80
C ARG A 112 1.33 -2.40 -24.84
N ALA A 113 1.84 -1.17 -24.80
CA ALA A 113 2.95 -0.77 -25.67
C ALA A 113 4.22 -1.58 -25.37
N TRP A 114 4.52 -1.84 -24.09
CA TRP A 114 5.64 -2.67 -23.69
C TRP A 114 5.48 -4.12 -24.19
N ILE A 115 4.30 -4.75 -24.03
CA ILE A 115 4.00 -6.09 -24.56
C ILE A 115 4.21 -6.13 -26.08
N GLY A 116 3.67 -5.15 -26.81
CA GLY A 116 3.79 -5.07 -28.26
C GLY A 116 5.25 -4.96 -28.73
N LYS A 117 6.04 -4.09 -28.07
CA LYS A 117 7.48 -3.95 -28.37
C LYS A 117 8.24 -5.26 -28.11
N THR A 118 7.94 -5.92 -27.01
CA THR A 118 8.61 -7.18 -26.63
C THR A 118 8.33 -8.27 -27.67
N LYS A 119 7.06 -8.50 -28.02
CA LYS A 119 6.68 -9.49 -29.05
C LYS A 119 7.32 -9.20 -30.41
N LYS A 120 7.39 -7.90 -30.81
CA LYS A 120 8.05 -7.50 -32.05
C LYS A 120 9.56 -7.77 -32.01
N SER A 121 10.20 -7.52 -30.87
CA SER A 121 11.65 -7.79 -30.69
C SER A 121 11.97 -9.27 -30.73
N GLU A 122 11.11 -10.12 -30.16
CA GLU A 122 11.25 -11.59 -30.20
C GLU A 122 11.06 -12.17 -31.60
N SER A 123 10.29 -11.52 -32.46
CA SER A 123 10.04 -11.91 -33.84
C SER A 123 11.15 -11.47 -34.81
N ASP A 124 12.06 -10.62 -34.37
CA ASP A 124 13.19 -10.10 -35.16
C ASP A 124 14.41 -11.01 -34.98
N PRO A 125 14.87 -11.75 -36.04
CA PRO A 125 15.99 -12.67 -35.92
C PRO A 125 17.30 -12.03 -35.46
N GLU A 126 17.50 -10.74 -35.76
CA GLU A 126 18.72 -10.00 -35.37
C GLU A 126 18.69 -9.57 -33.89
N LYS A 127 17.51 -9.52 -33.28
CA LYS A 127 17.28 -9.08 -31.89
C LYS A 127 16.84 -10.19 -30.95
N ALA A 128 16.71 -11.40 -31.43
CA ALA A 128 16.17 -12.57 -30.71
C ALA A 128 17.07 -13.10 -29.56
N SER A 129 18.18 -12.41 -29.24
CA SER A 129 19.10 -12.83 -28.17
C SER A 129 18.54 -12.70 -26.76
N TYR A 130 17.41 -12.04 -26.55
CA TYR A 130 16.75 -11.86 -25.26
C TYR A 130 15.26 -12.24 -25.32
N LYS A 131 14.97 -13.52 -25.15
CA LYS A 131 13.58 -13.96 -24.94
C LYS A 131 13.16 -13.64 -23.51
N ILE A 132 12.08 -12.89 -23.38
CA ILE A 132 11.44 -12.64 -22.08
C ILE A 132 10.59 -13.85 -21.73
N ASP A 133 10.63 -14.28 -20.47
CA ASP A 133 9.78 -15.38 -20.00
C ASP A 133 8.31 -15.08 -20.35
N PRO A 134 7.63 -15.99 -21.08
CA PRO A 134 6.22 -15.84 -21.43
C PRO A 134 5.31 -15.55 -20.23
N LYS A 135 5.64 -16.08 -19.04
CA LYS A 135 4.92 -15.79 -17.79
C LYS A 135 4.96 -14.33 -17.39
N VAL A 136 6.06 -13.64 -17.68
CA VAL A 136 6.20 -12.20 -17.41
C VAL A 136 5.25 -11.41 -18.32
N LEU A 137 5.19 -11.75 -19.60
CA LEU A 137 4.26 -11.12 -20.55
C LEU A 137 2.80 -11.35 -20.14
N GLU A 138 2.46 -12.59 -19.79
CA GLU A 138 1.12 -12.95 -19.32
C GLU A 138 0.73 -12.18 -18.05
N SER A 139 1.63 -12.07 -17.09
CA SER A 139 1.36 -11.37 -15.84
C SER A 139 1.10 -9.88 -16.03
N VAL A 140 1.83 -9.24 -16.96
CA VAL A 140 1.59 -7.84 -17.34
C VAL A 140 0.27 -7.72 -18.08
N ASP A 141 -0.04 -8.62 -19.02
CA ASP A 141 -1.29 -8.61 -19.77
C ASP A 141 -2.49 -8.78 -18.83
N ASN A 142 -2.43 -9.73 -17.91
CA ASN A 142 -3.41 -9.94 -16.86
C ASN A 142 -3.60 -8.68 -15.99
N LYS A 143 -2.55 -7.93 -15.68
CA LYS A 143 -2.67 -6.69 -14.92
C LYS A 143 -3.34 -5.59 -15.73
N VAL A 144 -2.91 -5.34 -16.96
CA VAL A 144 -3.43 -4.24 -17.78
C VAL A 144 -4.84 -4.48 -18.32
N SER A 145 -5.34 -5.71 -18.28
CA SER A 145 -6.72 -6.06 -18.62
C SER A 145 -7.72 -5.67 -17.52
N LYS A 146 -7.27 -5.53 -16.28
CA LYS A 146 -8.12 -5.24 -15.10
C LYS A 146 -8.24 -3.74 -14.84
N ASN A 147 -9.29 -3.37 -14.09
CA ASN A 147 -9.39 -2.01 -13.56
C ASN A 147 -8.29 -1.77 -12.53
N GLY A 148 -7.72 -0.58 -12.53
CA GLY A 148 -6.70 -0.14 -11.59
C GLY A 148 -7.14 1.08 -10.82
N PHE A 149 -6.51 1.24 -9.67
CA PHE A 149 -6.71 2.38 -8.77
C PHE A 149 -5.37 3.03 -8.49
N GLU A 150 -5.38 4.34 -8.36
CA GLU A 150 -4.26 5.04 -7.72
C GLU A 150 -4.28 4.73 -6.23
N THR A 151 -3.15 4.30 -5.73
CA THR A 151 -3.04 3.89 -4.32
C THR A 151 -1.86 4.58 -3.68
N THR A 152 -2.13 5.23 -2.55
CA THR A 152 -1.10 5.82 -1.68
C THR A 152 -1.06 5.06 -0.36
N ILE A 153 0.12 4.59 0.03
CA ILE A 153 0.33 3.89 1.31
C ILE A 153 1.24 4.76 2.17
N ARG A 154 0.72 5.26 3.28
CA ARG A 154 1.45 6.02 4.28
C ARG A 154 1.60 5.22 5.55
N LEU A 155 2.77 5.30 6.14
CA LEU A 155 3.12 4.67 7.40
C LEU A 155 3.51 5.77 8.39
N VAL A 156 2.87 5.79 9.53
CA VAL A 156 3.16 6.73 10.61
C VAL A 156 3.32 5.94 11.90
N VAL A 157 4.37 6.22 12.63
CA VAL A 157 4.68 5.60 13.93
C VAL A 157 4.88 6.72 14.93
N ASN A 158 4.28 6.58 16.10
CA ASN A 158 4.56 7.37 17.29
C ASN A 158 5.11 6.44 18.37
N ALA A 159 6.22 6.81 19.01
CA ALA A 159 6.82 6.00 20.07
C ALA A 159 7.52 6.88 21.12
N ALA A 160 7.83 6.29 22.27
CA ALA A 160 8.44 6.99 23.39
C ALA A 160 9.85 7.53 23.06
N SER A 161 10.60 6.84 22.19
CA SER A 161 11.92 7.28 21.74
C SER A 161 12.04 7.27 20.22
N LYS A 162 13.00 8.02 19.70
CA LYS A 162 13.31 8.03 18.26
C LYS A 162 13.83 6.68 17.76
N GLU A 163 14.55 5.97 18.61
CA GLU A 163 15.08 4.63 18.34
C GLU A 163 13.92 3.63 18.21
N SER A 164 12.98 3.64 19.17
CA SER A 164 11.77 2.81 19.13
C SER A 164 10.92 3.12 17.90
N ALA A 165 10.69 4.41 17.60
CA ALA A 165 9.94 4.82 16.42
C ALA A 165 10.55 4.28 15.11
N LYS A 166 11.88 4.34 14.98
CA LYS A 166 12.60 3.77 13.83
C LYS A 166 12.51 2.26 13.77
N ALA A 167 12.61 1.58 14.91
CA ALA A 167 12.51 0.13 14.99
C ALA A 167 11.11 -0.34 14.55
N HIS A 168 10.05 0.25 15.08
CA HIS A 168 8.69 -0.04 14.67
C HIS A 168 8.44 0.28 13.19
N MET A 169 8.94 1.41 12.70
CA MET A 169 8.86 1.73 11.27
C MET A 169 9.58 0.68 10.41
N GLY A 170 10.72 0.18 10.85
CA GLY A 170 11.45 -0.91 10.19
C GLY A 170 10.62 -2.19 10.11
N ASN A 171 10.01 -2.59 11.22
CA ASN A 171 9.16 -3.78 11.29
C ASN A 171 7.93 -3.69 10.38
N VAL A 172 7.25 -2.53 10.38
CA VAL A 172 6.09 -2.31 9.50
C VAL A 172 6.49 -2.35 8.03
N ARG A 173 7.62 -1.73 7.66
CA ARG A 173 8.13 -1.81 6.28
C ARG A 173 8.45 -3.24 5.87
N ALA A 174 9.09 -4.01 6.74
CA ALA A 174 9.43 -5.41 6.48
C ALA A 174 8.18 -6.25 6.20
N ALA A 175 7.06 -5.98 6.88
CA ALA A 175 5.80 -6.66 6.62
C ALA A 175 5.26 -6.40 5.20
N PHE A 176 5.60 -5.28 4.57
CA PHE A 176 5.24 -5.00 3.18
C PHE A 176 6.18 -5.63 2.14
N GLU A 177 7.36 -6.12 2.55
CA GLU A 177 8.31 -6.76 1.63
C GLU A 177 7.78 -8.05 1.02
N GLN A 178 6.81 -8.71 1.66
CA GLN A 178 6.13 -9.88 1.12
C GLN A 178 5.45 -9.63 -0.24
N PHE A 179 5.12 -8.38 -0.57
CA PHE A 179 4.54 -7.99 -1.85
C PHE A 179 5.60 -7.74 -2.93
N ASN A 180 6.89 -7.86 -2.58
CA ASN A 180 7.99 -7.75 -3.52
C ASN A 180 8.14 -9.05 -4.31
N GLY A 181 8.09 -8.94 -5.62
CA GLY A 181 8.32 -10.05 -6.55
C GLY A 181 9.41 -9.70 -7.55
N ASP A 182 9.68 -10.61 -8.46
CA ASP A 182 10.73 -10.46 -9.47
C ASP A 182 10.50 -9.29 -10.42
N GLN A 183 9.23 -8.94 -10.68
CA GLN A 183 8.88 -7.91 -11.64
C GLN A 183 8.75 -6.52 -11.03
N ASN A 184 8.29 -6.44 -9.78
CA ASN A 184 8.06 -5.17 -9.09
C ASN A 184 8.05 -5.38 -7.57
N GLY A 185 8.06 -4.28 -6.84
CA GLY A 185 8.01 -4.28 -5.39
C GLY A 185 7.68 -2.90 -4.85
N LEU A 186 7.56 -2.83 -3.55
CA LEU A 186 7.40 -1.59 -2.81
C LEU A 186 8.75 -1.15 -2.24
N LYS A 187 8.97 0.15 -2.20
CA LYS A 187 10.11 0.78 -1.53
C LYS A 187 9.65 1.99 -0.74
N SER A 188 10.34 2.26 0.35
CA SER A 188 10.15 3.47 1.12
C SER A 188 10.73 4.68 0.38
N LYS A 189 9.97 5.76 0.32
CA LYS A 189 10.40 7.05 -0.22
C LYS A 189 10.64 8.03 0.92
N LYS A 190 11.79 8.74 0.89
CA LYS A 190 12.09 9.81 1.83
C LYS A 190 11.10 10.96 1.69
N LEU A 191 10.61 11.47 2.80
CA LEU A 191 9.77 12.65 2.83
C LEU A 191 10.64 13.90 2.61
N ARG A 192 10.35 14.66 1.57
CA ARG A 192 11.02 15.95 1.29
C ARG A 192 10.47 17.07 2.18
N PHE A 193 9.15 17.06 2.41
CA PHE A 193 8.43 18.10 3.15
C PHE A 193 7.54 17.43 4.20
N LYS A 194 7.98 17.41 5.44
CA LYS A 194 7.27 16.76 6.55
C LYS A 194 5.91 17.41 6.83
N SER A 195 5.82 18.73 6.77
CA SER A 195 4.57 19.46 7.02
C SER A 195 3.49 19.12 6.00
N ALA A 196 3.83 19.10 4.71
CA ALA A 196 2.88 18.73 3.66
C ALA A 196 2.42 17.26 3.81
N PHE A 197 3.34 16.36 4.17
CA PHE A 197 2.98 14.97 4.46
C PHE A 197 1.97 14.88 5.62
N VAL A 198 2.18 15.62 6.71
CA VAL A 198 1.28 15.63 7.87
C VAL A 198 -0.10 16.15 7.46
N THR A 199 -0.15 17.24 6.69
CA THR A 199 -1.40 17.78 6.17
C THR A 199 -2.14 16.76 5.29
N ASP A 200 -1.44 16.17 4.33
CA ASP A 200 -2.00 15.15 3.46
C ASP A 200 -2.46 13.91 4.23
N PHE A 201 -1.76 13.54 5.30
CA PHE A 201 -2.11 12.42 6.16
C PHE A 201 -3.39 12.72 6.95
N ILE A 202 -3.48 13.87 7.60
CA ILE A 202 -4.64 14.27 8.42
C ILE A 202 -5.89 14.39 7.54
N TYR A 203 -5.79 15.11 6.42
CA TYR A 203 -6.93 15.33 5.52
C TYR A 203 -7.17 14.21 4.50
N ARG A 204 -6.34 13.19 4.50
CA ARG A 204 -6.43 12.05 3.57
C ARG A 204 -6.36 12.46 2.11
N TYR A 205 -5.59 13.49 1.81
CA TYR A 205 -5.40 13.94 0.44
C TYR A 205 -4.49 12.95 -0.32
N GLN A 206 -4.87 12.65 -1.57
CA GLN A 206 -3.92 12.03 -2.50
C GLN A 206 -2.78 13.01 -2.76
N PRO A 207 -1.51 12.55 -2.73
CA PRO A 207 -0.42 13.43 -3.07
C PRO A 207 -0.60 13.92 -4.50
N LEU A 208 -0.53 15.22 -4.71
CA LEU A 208 -0.46 15.78 -6.04
C LEU A 208 0.77 15.22 -6.77
N LEU A 209 0.68 14.99 -8.07
CA LEU A 209 1.70 14.38 -8.95
C LEU A 209 3.12 14.98 -8.84
N TRP A 210 3.29 16.07 -8.13
CA TRP A 210 4.54 16.80 -7.87
C TRP A 210 5.50 16.09 -6.90
N TRP A 211 5.10 14.99 -6.29
CA TRP A 211 5.91 14.25 -5.32
C TRP A 211 6.61 13.02 -5.91
N GLY A 212 6.55 12.89 -7.25
CA GLY A 212 7.18 11.82 -8.02
C GLY A 212 8.72 11.92 -8.12
#